data_a6f36f617740c02108aafbaa51a2d686
#
_entry.id   a6f36f617740c02108aafbaa51a2d686
#
_cell.length_a   1.000
_cell.length_b   1.000
_cell.length_c   1.000
_cell.angle_alpha   90.00
_cell.angle_beta   90.00
_cell.angle_gamma   90.00
#
_symmetry.space_group_name_H-M   'P 1'
#
loop_
_entity.id
_entity.type
_entity.pdbx_description
1 polymer ?
#
loop_
_entity_poly.entity_id
_entity_poly.type
_entity_poly.pdbx_seq_one_letter_code
_entity_poly.pdbx_strand_id
1 'polypeptide(L)'
;MEPVQSAAPQITLTQVSVEPEEGTGNWKILWRVANLNSQPLDLHAVRLPHGQFKSAERRFEPAIVLAAKQDAQFQVFVHCDEPAGLVTENAFLIFQVVRLGEPWRIFARVRVTVKMSGTPVATTELITMQQVGFSGVPD
;
A
#
# COMPACT_ATOMS: atom_id res chain seq x y z
N MET A 1 28.95 -15.09 -1.14
CA MET A 1 28.27 -14.98 -1.02
C MET A 1 27.66 -14.00 -0.92
N GLU A 2 27.04 -13.79 -0.98
CA GLU A 2 26.45 -13.00 -0.93
C GLU A 2 25.73 -12.68 -0.22
N PRO A 3 25.58 -12.09 -0.07
CA PRO A 3 24.95 -11.73 0.71
C PRO A 3 23.77 -11.55 0.67
N VAL A 4 23.36 -11.58 0.96
CA VAL A 4 22.33 -11.49 0.91
C VAL A 4 21.71 -10.52 0.94
N GLN A 5 21.66 -10.12 0.64
CA GLN A 5 21.10 -9.37 0.58
C GLN A 5 20.12 -9.17 1.01
N SER A 6 20.04 -8.97 1.54
CA SER A 6 19.21 -8.75 1.88
C SER A 6 18.38 -8.26 1.62
N ALA A 7 18.10 -8.50 1.79
CA ALA A 7 17.13 -8.32 0.86
C ALA A 7 16.03 -7.43 1.30
N ALA A 8 15.65 -6.57 0.42
CA ALA A 8 14.51 -5.69 0.64
C ALA A 8 13.23 -6.52 0.66
N PRO A 9 12.22 -6.09 1.44
CA PRO A 9 10.94 -6.78 1.43
C PRO A 9 10.26 -6.69 0.07
N GLN A 10 9.78 -7.83 -0.41
CA GLN A 10 9.11 -7.92 -1.70
C GLN A 10 7.66 -8.27 -1.47
N ILE A 11 6.76 -7.50 -2.06
CA ILE A 11 5.33 -7.78 -1.92
C ILE A 11 4.64 -7.65 -3.27
N THR A 12 3.43 -8.19 -3.36
CA THR A 12 2.48 -7.82 -4.39
C THR A 12 1.30 -7.13 -3.73
N LEU A 13 0.59 -6.32 -4.49
CA LEU A 13 -0.55 -5.58 -3.99
C LEU A 13 -1.62 -5.58 -5.06
N THR A 14 -2.85 -5.93 -4.67
CA THR A 14 -3.97 -6.01 -5.60
C THR A 14 -5.21 -5.40 -4.95
N GLN A 15 -5.92 -4.57 -5.70
CA GLN A 15 -7.22 -4.08 -5.28
C GLN A 15 -8.23 -5.21 -5.46
N VAL A 16 -8.92 -5.57 -4.39
CA VAL A 16 -9.85 -6.71 -4.41
C VAL A 16 -11.26 -6.23 -4.67
N SER A 17 -11.70 -5.19 -3.96
CA SER A 17 -13.05 -4.68 -4.12
C SER A 17 -13.12 -3.22 -3.72
N VAL A 18 -14.15 -2.53 -4.22
CA VAL A 18 -14.40 -1.13 -3.93
C VAL A 18 -15.88 -1.00 -3.66
N GLU A 19 -16.22 -0.38 -2.54
CA GLU A 19 -17.62 -0.13 -2.18
C GLU A 19 -17.80 1.35 -1.87
N PRO A 20 -18.91 1.96 -2.32
CA PRO A 20 -19.16 3.34 -1.97
C PRO A 20 -19.49 3.47 -0.49
N GLU A 21 -19.10 4.61 0.07
CA GLU A 21 -19.41 4.98 1.44
C GLU A 21 -20.23 6.23 1.45
N GLU A 22 -20.70 6.64 2.62
CA GLU A 22 -21.48 7.85 2.73
C GLU A 22 -20.72 9.05 2.21
N GLY A 23 -21.43 9.93 1.52
CA GLY A 23 -20.82 11.10 0.94
C GLY A 23 -20.27 10.83 -0.44
N THR A 24 -20.19 11.89 -1.21
CA THR A 24 -19.71 11.79 -2.59
C THR A 24 -18.21 11.56 -2.59
N GLY A 25 -17.77 10.59 -3.38
CA GLY A 25 -16.34 10.35 -3.56
C GLY A 25 -15.67 9.60 -2.43
N ASN A 26 -16.46 9.00 -1.56
CA ASN A 26 -15.89 8.22 -0.45
C ASN A 26 -16.07 6.75 -0.73
N TRP A 27 -14.97 6.00 -0.57
CA TRP A 27 -14.92 4.59 -0.97
C TRP A 27 -14.26 3.77 0.12
N LYS A 28 -14.73 2.54 0.27
CA LYS A 28 -14.07 1.54 1.11
C LYS A 28 -13.41 0.56 0.16
N ILE A 29 -12.09 0.51 0.19
CA ILE A 29 -11.33 -0.32 -0.75
C ILE A 29 -10.65 -1.44 0.01
N LEU A 30 -10.86 -2.66 -0.46
CA LEU A 30 -10.22 -3.85 0.09
C LEU A 30 -9.05 -4.20 -0.79
N TRP A 31 -7.90 -4.40 -0.14
CA TRP A 31 -6.64 -4.72 -0.81
C TRP A 31 -6.12 -6.07 -0.33
N ARG A 32 -5.43 -6.75 -1.22
CA ARG A 32 -4.66 -7.94 -0.85
C ARG A 32 -3.18 -7.62 -1.00
N VAL A 33 -2.41 -7.95 0.04
CA VAL A 33 -0.97 -7.81 0.02
C VAL A 33 -0.37 -9.18 0.27
N ALA A 34 0.61 -9.57 -0.53
CA ALA A 34 1.28 -10.86 -0.39
C ALA A 34 2.74 -10.65 -0.11
N ASN A 35 3.26 -11.40 0.84
CA ASN A 35 4.68 -11.40 1.19
C ASN A 35 5.40 -12.41 0.32
N LEU A 36 6.27 -11.96 -0.55
CA LEU A 36 6.99 -12.84 -1.46
C LEU A 36 8.31 -13.35 -0.87
N ASN A 37 8.66 -12.89 0.32
CA ASN A 37 9.94 -13.24 0.93
C ASN A 37 9.83 -14.54 1.70
N SER A 38 11.00 -15.10 2.01
CA SER A 38 11.08 -16.27 2.87
C SER A 38 11.08 -15.90 4.35
N GLN A 39 10.97 -14.62 4.67
CA GLN A 39 10.98 -14.10 6.04
C GLN A 39 9.65 -13.42 6.32
N PRO A 40 9.21 -13.41 7.59
CA PRO A 40 7.98 -12.67 7.94
C PRO A 40 8.13 -11.19 7.70
N LEU A 41 6.99 -10.52 7.53
CA LEU A 41 6.91 -9.10 7.30
C LEU A 41 5.77 -8.55 8.14
N ASP A 42 6.06 -7.52 8.95
CA ASP A 42 5.04 -6.90 9.79
C ASP A 42 4.61 -5.59 9.15
N LEU A 43 3.32 -5.48 8.86
CA LEU A 43 2.75 -4.24 8.31
C LEU A 43 2.23 -3.40 9.47
N HIS A 44 2.76 -2.20 9.62
CA HIS A 44 2.38 -1.32 10.72
C HIS A 44 1.43 -0.23 10.31
N ALA A 45 1.51 0.27 9.10
CA ALA A 45 0.66 1.35 8.64
C ALA A 45 0.69 1.47 7.13
N VAL A 46 -0.34 2.12 6.59
CA VAL A 46 -0.39 2.48 5.18
C VAL A 46 -1.04 3.84 5.06
N ARG A 47 -0.59 4.65 4.12
CA ARG A 47 -1.25 5.91 3.80
C ARG A 47 -1.26 6.12 2.30
N LEU A 48 -2.23 6.89 1.85
CA LEU A 48 -2.40 7.24 0.45
C LEU A 48 -2.36 8.77 0.36
N PRO A 49 -1.22 9.35 -0.02
CA PRO A 49 -1.05 10.81 0.07
C PRO A 49 -1.50 11.59 -1.15
N HIS A 50 -1.80 10.93 -2.27
CA HIS A 50 -2.15 11.65 -3.50
C HIS A 50 -3.51 12.33 -3.35
N GLY A 51 -3.61 13.61 -3.76
CA GLY A 51 -4.83 14.37 -3.56
C GLY A 51 -6.05 13.82 -4.27
N GLN A 52 -5.86 13.06 -5.36
CA GLN A 52 -6.98 12.49 -6.12
C GLN A 52 -7.31 11.06 -5.73
N PHE A 53 -6.54 10.47 -4.81
CA PHE A 53 -6.75 9.10 -4.35
C PHE A 53 -6.17 9.03 -2.94
N LYS A 54 -6.93 9.56 -1.99
CA LYS A 54 -6.33 9.97 -0.72
C LYS A 54 -6.97 9.25 0.46
N SER A 55 -6.13 8.87 1.40
CA SER A 55 -6.61 8.41 2.70
C SER A 55 -5.70 8.98 3.78
N ALA A 56 -6.25 9.10 4.98
CA ALA A 56 -5.43 9.32 6.15
C ALA A 56 -4.61 8.06 6.42
N GLU A 57 -3.58 8.20 7.22
CA GLU A 57 -2.79 7.04 7.60
C GLU A 57 -3.65 6.06 8.36
N ARG A 58 -3.60 4.80 7.96
CA ARG A 58 -4.24 3.72 8.68
C ARG A 58 -3.19 2.91 9.39
N ARG A 59 -3.26 2.89 10.70
CA ARG A 59 -2.36 2.07 11.51
C ARG A 59 -3.03 0.74 11.78
N PHE A 60 -2.24 -0.31 11.69
CA PHE A 60 -2.71 -1.67 11.98
C PHE A 60 -2.31 -2.01 13.41
N GLU A 61 -3.30 -2.18 14.28
CA GLU A 61 -3.03 -2.47 15.69
C GLU A 61 -3.90 -3.60 16.15
N PRO A 62 -3.28 -4.75 16.34
CA PRO A 62 -1.85 -5.02 16.19
C PRO A 62 -1.42 -5.00 14.74
N ALA A 63 -0.12 -4.96 14.51
CA ALA A 63 0.43 -5.03 13.18
C ALA A 63 -0.04 -6.30 12.49
N ILE A 64 -0.19 -6.23 11.17
CA ILE A 64 -0.52 -7.41 10.38
C ILE A 64 0.77 -8.18 10.14
N VAL A 65 0.85 -9.39 10.67
CA VAL A 65 2.03 -10.23 10.48
C VAL A 65 1.80 -11.11 9.27
N LEU A 66 2.63 -10.93 8.24
CA LEU A 66 2.58 -11.77 7.05
C LEU A 66 3.72 -12.78 7.16
N ALA A 67 3.36 -14.03 7.39
CA ALA A 67 4.36 -15.09 7.37
C ALA A 67 4.93 -15.20 5.96
N ALA A 68 6.04 -15.90 5.84
CA ALA A 68 6.68 -16.12 4.55
C ALA A 68 5.69 -16.70 3.55
N LYS A 69 5.62 -16.09 2.37
CA LYS A 69 4.77 -16.55 1.26
C LYS A 69 3.27 -16.48 1.55
N GLN A 70 2.87 -15.76 2.60
CA GLN A 70 1.46 -15.62 2.97
C GLN A 70 0.92 -14.30 2.47
N ASP A 71 -0.40 -14.20 2.42
CA ASP A 71 -1.05 -12.94 2.08
C ASP A 71 -2.08 -12.58 3.14
N ALA A 72 -2.54 -11.33 3.08
CA ALA A 72 -3.59 -10.83 3.96
C ALA A 72 -4.36 -9.76 3.22
N GLN A 73 -5.55 -9.48 3.72
CA GLN A 73 -6.37 -8.41 3.19
C GLN A 73 -6.55 -7.33 4.24
N PHE A 74 -6.65 -6.10 3.77
CA PHE A 74 -6.93 -4.98 4.64
C PHE A 74 -7.77 -3.97 3.87
N GLN A 75 -8.52 -3.15 4.61
CA GLN A 75 -9.34 -2.14 3.95
C GLN A 75 -8.89 -0.76 4.34
N VAL A 76 -9.09 0.18 3.41
CA VAL A 76 -8.75 1.58 3.62
C VAL A 76 -9.92 2.41 3.12
N PHE A 77 -10.24 3.48 3.83
CA PHE A 77 -11.25 4.44 3.39
C PHE A 77 -10.54 5.50 2.55
N VAL A 78 -10.98 5.65 1.31
CA VAL A 78 -10.28 6.47 0.32
C VAL A 78 -11.24 7.51 -0.22
N HIS A 79 -10.73 8.72 -0.40
CA HIS A 79 -11.47 9.78 -1.09
C HIS A 79 -10.96 9.91 -2.51
N CYS A 80 -11.85 9.74 -3.47
CA CYS A 80 -11.57 9.89 -4.88
C CYS A 80 -12.85 10.38 -5.55
N ASP A 81 -12.92 11.68 -5.80
CA ASP A 81 -14.12 12.31 -6.37
C ASP A 81 -13.73 12.97 -7.68
N GLU A 82 -13.47 12.13 -8.68
CA GLU A 82 -12.97 12.59 -9.96
C GLU A 82 -13.94 12.17 -11.06
N PRO A 83 -13.91 12.88 -12.18
CA PRO A 83 -14.84 12.56 -13.26
C PRO A 83 -14.55 11.21 -13.90
N ALA A 84 -15.59 10.58 -14.39
CA ALA A 84 -15.47 9.31 -15.09
C ALA A 84 -14.48 9.45 -16.25
N GLY A 85 -13.63 8.46 -16.39
CA GLY A 85 -12.62 8.46 -17.44
C GLY A 85 -11.29 9.06 -17.06
N LEU A 86 -11.23 9.76 -15.93
CA LEU A 86 -9.94 10.33 -15.51
C LEU A 86 -8.99 9.22 -15.12
N VAL A 87 -7.74 9.38 -15.53
CA VAL A 87 -6.66 8.47 -15.15
C VAL A 87 -5.66 9.26 -14.33
N THR A 88 -5.42 8.80 -13.10
CA THR A 88 -4.44 9.41 -12.22
C THR A 88 -3.20 8.53 -12.19
N GLU A 89 -2.08 9.10 -12.63
CA GLU A 89 -0.81 8.41 -12.59
C GLU A 89 -0.09 8.75 -11.30
N ASN A 90 0.82 7.88 -10.90
CA ASN A 90 1.73 8.16 -9.79
C ASN A 90 1.02 8.38 -8.46
N ALA A 91 -0.07 7.68 -8.25
CA ALA A 91 -0.65 7.58 -6.93
C ALA A 91 0.07 6.47 -6.17
N PHE A 92 0.15 6.61 -4.86
CA PHE A 92 0.94 5.66 -4.06
C PHE A 92 0.16 5.16 -2.87
N LEU A 93 0.41 3.88 -2.54
CA LEU A 93 0.20 3.39 -1.20
C LEU A 93 1.58 3.28 -0.57
N ILE A 94 1.75 3.92 0.57
CA ILE A 94 3.04 3.94 1.25
C ILE A 94 2.89 3.17 2.55
N PHE A 95 3.61 2.06 2.66
CA PHE A 95 3.54 1.17 3.82
C PHE A 95 4.72 1.40 4.75
N GLN A 96 4.45 1.38 6.04
CA GLN A 96 5.49 1.27 7.07
C GLN A 96 5.53 -0.17 7.51
N VAL A 97 6.68 -0.80 7.35
CA VAL A 97 6.81 -2.23 7.63
C VAL A 97 8.07 -2.48 8.43
N VAL A 98 8.12 -3.64 9.07
CA VAL A 98 9.32 -4.10 9.77
C VAL A 98 9.63 -5.49 9.26
N ARG A 99 10.89 -5.70 8.91
CA ARG A 99 11.38 -6.99 8.46
C ARG A 99 12.67 -7.29 9.20
N LEU A 100 12.68 -8.43 9.91
CA LEU A 100 13.84 -8.84 10.70
C LEU A 100 14.31 -7.72 11.64
N GLY A 101 13.35 -7.06 12.28
CA GLY A 101 13.64 -5.99 13.22
C GLY A 101 14.03 -4.67 12.60
N GLU A 102 14.06 -4.56 11.28
CA GLU A 102 14.48 -3.36 10.58
C GLU A 102 13.30 -2.68 9.92
N PRO A 103 13.16 -1.35 10.08
CA PRO A 103 12.07 -0.64 9.45
C PRO A 103 12.33 -0.36 7.98
N TRP A 104 11.30 -0.52 7.19
CA TRP A 104 11.33 -0.25 5.75
C TRP A 104 10.08 0.53 5.38
N ARG A 105 10.18 1.24 4.28
CA ARG A 105 9.05 1.87 3.65
C ARG A 105 8.86 1.25 2.29
N ILE A 106 7.64 0.84 2.00
CA ILE A 106 7.32 0.26 0.69
C ILE A 106 6.41 1.23 -0.03
N PHE A 107 6.77 1.56 -1.26
CA PHE A 107 6.01 2.48 -2.10
C PHE A 107 5.40 1.67 -3.23
N ALA A 108 4.08 1.53 -3.20
CA ALA A 108 3.36 0.87 -4.28
C ALA A 108 2.74 1.94 -5.16
N ARG A 109 3.29 2.10 -6.36
CA ARG A 109 2.78 3.08 -7.32
C ARG A 109 1.62 2.46 -8.08
N VAL A 110 0.50 3.15 -8.10
CA VAL A 110 -0.69 2.66 -8.77
C VAL A 110 -1.18 3.68 -9.79
N ARG A 111 -1.84 3.16 -10.81
CA ARG A 111 -2.61 3.97 -11.76
C ARG A 111 -4.07 3.81 -11.38
N VAL A 112 -4.78 4.92 -11.23
CA VAL A 112 -6.18 4.90 -10.86
C VAL A 112 -7.01 5.37 -12.03
N THR A 113 -7.94 4.53 -12.48
CA THR A 113 -8.87 4.87 -13.55
C THR A 113 -10.27 4.98 -12.94
N VAL A 114 -10.95 6.08 -13.21
CA VAL A 114 -12.31 6.28 -12.73
C VAL A 114 -13.26 5.73 -13.79
N LYS A 115 -14.04 4.73 -13.40
CA LYS A 115 -14.98 4.09 -14.31
C LYS A 115 -16.17 4.99 -14.57
N MET A 116 -17.01 4.62 -15.53
CA MET A 116 -18.20 5.39 -15.84
C MET A 116 -19.13 5.53 -14.64
N SER A 117 -19.10 4.54 -13.74
CA SER A 117 -19.89 4.58 -12.51
C SER A 117 -19.30 5.52 -11.46
N GLY A 118 -18.11 6.08 -11.70
CA GLY A 118 -17.41 6.88 -10.72
C GLY A 118 -16.46 6.08 -9.84
N THR A 119 -16.47 4.78 -9.98
CA THR A 119 -15.67 3.89 -9.11
C THR A 119 -14.20 3.94 -9.49
N PRO A 120 -13.31 4.18 -8.53
CA PRO A 120 -11.88 4.16 -8.82
C PRO A 120 -11.35 2.74 -8.87
N VAL A 121 -10.57 2.45 -9.90
CA VAL A 121 -9.91 1.16 -10.05
C VAL A 121 -8.41 1.40 -10.08
N ALA A 122 -7.71 0.84 -9.12
CA ALA A 122 -6.27 1.03 -8.98
C ALA A 122 -5.54 -0.21 -9.45
N THR A 123 -4.55 -0.01 -10.30
CA THR A 123 -3.69 -1.07 -10.80
C THR A 123 -2.28 -0.78 -10.36
N THR A 124 -1.66 -1.74 -9.69
CA THR A 124 -0.30 -1.58 -9.21
C THR A 124 0.67 -1.69 -10.38
N GLU A 125 1.56 -0.73 -10.51
CA GLU A 125 2.50 -0.67 -11.61
C GLU A 125 3.93 -0.92 -11.21
N LEU A 126 4.31 -0.48 -10.00
CA LEU A 126 5.70 -0.60 -9.57
C LEU A 126 5.75 -0.58 -8.07
N ILE A 127 6.56 -1.44 -7.49
CA ILE A 127 6.77 -1.46 -6.06
C ILE A 127 8.25 -1.26 -5.80
N THR A 128 8.56 -0.22 -5.01
CA THR A 128 9.91 0.06 -4.58
C THR A 128 9.95 0.08 -3.07
N MET A 129 11.13 -0.04 -2.50
CA MET A 129 11.27 -0.07 -1.06
C MET A 129 12.53 0.67 -0.66
N GLN A 130 12.49 1.22 0.55
CA GLN A 130 13.57 2.02 1.08
C GLN A 130 13.74 1.70 2.55
N GLN A 131 14.95 1.41 2.95
CA GLN A 131 15.23 1.18 4.36
C GLN A 131 15.21 2.52 5.09
N VAL A 132 14.62 2.52 6.29
CA VAL A 132 14.40 3.74 7.05
C VAL A 132 15.34 3.78 8.23
N GLY A 133 15.69 4.98 8.58
CA GLY A 133 16.34 5.15 9.79
C GLY A 133 17.77 4.96 9.84
N PHE A 134 18.20 5.07 9.29
CA PHE A 134 19.29 4.93 9.43
C PHE A 134 19.96 5.76 9.94
N SER A 135 20.27 5.63 10.38
CA SER A 135 20.69 6.09 10.84
C SER A 135 21.12 7.03 11.27
N GLY A 136 21.21 7.00 11.81
CA GLY A 136 21.72 7.83 12.38
C GLY A 136 21.49 9.08 12.04
N VAL A 137 20.92 9.09 11.37
CA VAL A 137 20.71 10.14 10.96
C VAL A 137 19.91 10.73 11.61
N PRO A 138 20.08 11.31 12.20
CA PRO A 138 19.25 11.84 12.91
C PRO A 138 18.58 12.60 12.15
N ASP A 139 18.09 12.70 12.04
CA ASP A 139 17.44 13.33 11.34
C ASP A 139 16.94 14.20 11.84
#